data_eefc738e383c37869d6392a62b4979c9
#
_entry.id   eefc738e383c37869d6392a62b4979c9
#
_cell.length_a   1.000
_cell.length_b   1.000
_cell.length_c   1.000
_cell.angle_alpha   90.00
_cell.angle_beta   90.00
_cell.angle_gamma   90.00
#
_symmetry.space_group_name_H-M   'P 1'
#
loop_
_entity.id
_entity.type
_entity.pdbx_description
1 polymer ?
#
loop_
_entity_poly.entity_id
_entity_poly.type
_entity_poly.pdbx_seq_one_letter_code
_entity_poly.pdbx_strand_id
1 'polypeptide(L)'
;MKNRLFSTIAAIFVMASFAGGNAFAQPGPQEDWKEKMQSVKIAFLTTEIGLTPTEAQDFWPIYNSVSEELDKAMRSTFSSYMELEKAINENKSDKEVSRCLERYLDALSSQDEIRSDSVEKYRKILPDRKVAKIFVAEEKFRRQHIRMLQHGHRPPQGQANK
;
A
#
# COMPACT_ATOMS: atom_id res chain seq x y z
N MET A 1 -54.77 4.72 33.60
CA MET A 1 -54.80 3.37 34.18
C MET A 1 -53.85 2.53 33.38
N LYS A 2 -52.67 2.28 33.93
CA LYS A 2 -52.19 1.00 34.50
C LYS A 2 -52.29 -0.12 33.44
N ASN A 3 -51.24 -0.82 32.99
CA ASN A 3 -50.25 -1.53 33.79
C ASN A 3 -49.04 -1.93 32.94
N ARG A 4 -47.92 -2.00 33.61
CA ARG A 4 -46.64 -2.64 33.28
C ARG A 4 -46.86 -4.16 33.09
N LEU A 5 -46.08 -4.76 32.17
CA LEU A 5 -45.62 -6.14 32.38
C LEU A 5 -44.25 -6.32 31.74
N PHE A 6 -43.28 -6.46 32.60
CA PHE A 6 -41.96 -7.02 32.32
C PHE A 6 -42.15 -8.50 31.94
N SER A 7 -41.57 -8.93 30.87
CA SER A 7 -41.35 -10.35 30.60
C SER A 7 -39.90 -10.62 30.34
N THR A 8 -39.29 -11.22 31.32
CA THR A 8 -37.98 -11.85 31.33
C THR A 8 -37.95 -12.97 30.31
N ILE A 9 -37.02 -12.88 29.34
CA ILE A 9 -36.68 -14.02 28.49
C ILE A 9 -35.38 -14.61 29.00
N ALA A 10 -35.51 -15.82 29.50
CA ALA A 10 -34.45 -16.65 30.02
C ALA A 10 -33.44 -17.01 28.95
N ALA A 11 -32.18 -16.88 29.30
CA ALA A 11 -31.05 -17.35 28.54
C ALA A 11 -31.07 -18.89 28.46
N ILE A 12 -31.19 -19.43 27.27
CA ILE A 12 -30.85 -20.84 26.99
C ILE A 12 -29.43 -20.87 26.49
N PHE A 13 -28.53 -21.24 27.40
CA PHE A 13 -27.13 -21.54 27.10
C PHE A 13 -27.07 -22.94 26.48
N VAL A 14 -27.02 -23.03 25.17
CA VAL A 14 -26.66 -24.28 24.50
C VAL A 14 -25.13 -24.34 24.37
N MET A 15 -24.51 -25.06 25.28
CA MET A 15 -23.12 -25.51 25.14
C MET A 15 -23.05 -26.53 24.00
N ALA A 16 -22.68 -26.11 22.82
CA ALA A 16 -22.17 -27.01 21.79
C ALA A 16 -20.65 -26.98 21.88
N SER A 17 -20.09 -28.01 22.50
CA SER A 17 -18.66 -28.29 22.48
C SER A 17 -18.24 -28.64 21.06
N PHE A 18 -17.79 -27.64 20.30
CA PHE A 18 -17.05 -27.87 19.06
C PHE A 18 -15.56 -27.76 19.38
N ALA A 19 -14.96 -28.91 19.64
CA ALA A 19 -13.51 -29.09 19.59
C ALA A 19 -13.09 -29.02 18.11
N GLY A 20 -12.94 -27.82 17.62
CA GLY A 20 -12.34 -27.49 16.34
C GLY A 20 -11.36 -26.36 16.58
N GLY A 21 -10.07 -26.69 16.69
CA GLY A 21 -9.01 -25.69 16.84
C GLY A 21 -8.96 -24.80 15.61
N ASN A 22 -9.64 -23.65 15.66
CA ASN A 22 -9.31 -22.53 14.81
C ASN A 22 -7.97 -21.99 15.31
N ALA A 23 -6.90 -22.50 14.76
CA ALA A 23 -5.63 -21.80 14.79
C ALA A 23 -5.87 -20.46 14.09
N PHE A 24 -6.13 -19.40 14.84
CA PHE A 24 -5.95 -18.05 14.35
C PHE A 24 -4.48 -17.97 13.96
N ALA A 25 -4.21 -18.04 12.66
CA ALA A 25 -2.88 -17.81 12.13
C ALA A 25 -2.50 -16.39 12.59
N GLN A 26 -1.54 -16.30 13.51
CA GLN A 26 -0.96 -15.03 13.86
C GLN A 26 -0.34 -14.45 12.59
N PRO A 27 -0.58 -13.17 12.26
CA PRO A 27 0.07 -12.52 11.13
C PRO A 27 1.58 -12.75 11.25
N GLY A 28 2.21 -13.15 10.15
CA GLY A 28 3.65 -13.34 10.17
C GLY A 28 4.38 -12.01 10.38
N PRO A 29 5.64 -12.01 10.86
CA PRO A 29 6.41 -10.79 11.14
C PRO A 29 6.46 -9.80 9.95
N GLN A 30 6.28 -10.29 8.74
CA GLN A 30 6.22 -9.50 7.51
C GLN A 30 4.88 -8.79 7.32
N GLU A 31 3.76 -9.42 7.73
CA GLU A 31 2.42 -8.82 7.68
C GLU A 31 2.30 -7.72 8.72
N ASP A 32 2.73 -7.95 9.95
CA ASP A 32 2.78 -6.95 11.02
C ASP A 32 3.58 -5.71 10.61
N TRP A 33 4.70 -5.92 9.94
CA TRP A 33 5.54 -4.81 9.48
C TRP A 33 4.87 -4.00 8.37
N LYS A 34 4.21 -4.66 7.43
CA LYS A 34 3.48 -4.03 6.33
C LYS A 34 2.31 -3.18 6.85
N GLU A 35 1.50 -3.72 7.75
CA GLU A 35 0.40 -3.00 8.39
C GLU A 35 0.88 -1.79 9.18
N LYS A 36 1.96 -1.95 9.93
CA LYS A 36 2.59 -0.86 10.68
C LYS A 36 3.06 0.25 9.75
N MET A 37 3.73 -0.09 8.65
CA MET A 37 4.19 0.89 7.67
C MET A 37 3.03 1.59 6.98
N GLN A 38 1.95 0.88 6.68
CA GLN A 38 0.74 1.48 6.11
C GLN A 38 0.10 2.47 7.09
N SER A 39 -0.01 2.13 8.37
CA SER A 39 -0.52 3.03 9.41
C SER A 39 0.34 4.29 9.54
N VAL A 40 1.67 4.15 9.54
CA VAL A 40 2.60 5.28 9.56
C VAL A 40 2.43 6.16 8.32
N LYS A 41 2.27 5.56 7.14
CA LYS A 41 2.02 6.30 5.89
C LYS A 41 0.72 7.08 5.94
N ILE A 42 -0.35 6.48 6.42
CA ILE A 42 -1.66 7.13 6.57
C ILE A 42 -1.55 8.36 7.49
N ALA A 43 -0.97 8.21 8.67
CA ALA A 43 -0.80 9.31 9.61
C ALA A 43 0.04 10.44 9.02
N PHE A 44 1.15 10.09 8.36
CA PHE A 44 2.05 11.04 7.72
C PHE A 44 1.35 11.83 6.60
N LEU A 45 0.71 11.14 5.65
CA LEU A 45 0.02 11.77 4.52
C LEU A 45 -1.13 12.65 5.00
N THR A 46 -1.96 12.19 5.95
CA THR A 46 -3.06 12.97 6.52
C THR A 46 -2.55 14.32 7.06
N THR A 47 -1.43 14.30 7.77
CA THR A 47 -0.82 15.49 8.37
C THR A 47 -0.20 16.43 7.31
N GLU A 48 0.59 15.89 6.39
CA GLU A 48 1.30 16.69 5.37
C GLU A 48 0.33 17.35 4.37
N ILE A 49 -0.71 16.63 3.96
CA ILE A 49 -1.75 17.18 3.07
C ILE A 49 -2.62 18.19 3.82
N GLY A 50 -2.80 17.98 5.14
CA GLY A 50 -3.71 18.76 5.99
C GLY A 50 -5.17 18.40 5.72
N LEU A 51 -5.48 17.08 5.66
CA LEU A 51 -6.85 16.61 5.46
C LEU A 51 -7.70 16.89 6.70
N THR A 52 -8.90 17.43 6.48
CA THR A 52 -9.94 17.43 7.50
C THR A 52 -10.56 16.03 7.64
N PRO A 53 -11.26 15.74 8.74
CA PRO A 53 -11.94 14.42 8.90
C PRO A 53 -12.89 14.08 7.74
N THR A 54 -13.65 15.07 7.24
CA THR A 54 -14.55 14.89 6.09
C THR A 54 -13.78 14.59 4.81
N GLU A 55 -12.75 15.38 4.51
CA GLU A 55 -11.92 15.13 3.32
C GLU A 55 -11.22 13.77 3.38
N ALA A 56 -10.80 13.32 4.56
CA ALA A 56 -10.15 12.03 4.72
C ALA A 56 -11.10 10.86 4.42
N GLN A 57 -12.40 10.98 4.72
CA GLN A 57 -13.41 9.97 4.40
C GLN A 57 -13.55 9.75 2.89
N ASP A 58 -13.51 10.83 2.10
CA ASP A 58 -13.61 10.74 0.64
C ASP A 58 -12.28 10.42 -0.02
N PHE A 59 -11.17 10.87 0.56
CA PHE A 59 -9.82 10.71 0.02
C PHE A 59 -9.30 9.28 0.08
N TRP A 60 -9.39 8.61 1.23
CA TRP A 60 -8.73 7.31 1.43
C TRP A 60 -9.25 6.20 0.53
N PRO A 61 -10.56 6.08 0.23
CA PRO A 61 -11.02 5.08 -0.73
C PRO A 61 -10.41 5.27 -2.13
N ILE A 62 -10.34 6.52 -2.61
CA ILE A 62 -9.77 6.86 -3.93
C ILE A 62 -8.25 6.60 -3.92
N TYR A 63 -7.56 7.06 -2.87
CA TYR A 63 -6.12 6.87 -2.73
C TYR A 63 -5.74 5.39 -2.71
N ASN A 64 -6.47 4.58 -1.97
CA ASN A 64 -6.21 3.14 -1.88
C ASN A 64 -6.43 2.46 -3.25
N SER A 65 -7.49 2.81 -3.98
CA SER A 65 -7.73 2.29 -5.33
C SER A 65 -6.58 2.64 -6.29
N VAL A 66 -6.13 3.89 -6.29
CA VAL A 66 -4.98 4.34 -7.11
C VAL A 66 -3.70 3.61 -6.69
N SER A 67 -3.48 3.42 -5.39
CA SER A 67 -2.31 2.68 -4.89
C SER A 67 -2.31 1.23 -5.35
N GLU A 68 -3.46 0.56 -5.36
CA GLU A 68 -3.59 -0.81 -5.87
C GLU A 68 -3.34 -0.89 -7.38
N GLU A 69 -3.84 0.09 -8.15
CA GLU A 69 -3.59 0.19 -9.59
C GLU A 69 -2.07 0.35 -9.87
N LEU A 70 -1.40 1.25 -9.13
CA LEU A 70 0.05 1.45 -9.22
C LEU A 70 0.86 0.21 -8.80
N ASP A 71 0.45 -0.48 -7.76
CA ASP A 71 1.09 -1.73 -7.31
C ASP A 71 0.98 -2.84 -8.37
N LYS A 72 -0.16 -2.93 -9.07
CA LYS A 72 -0.34 -3.87 -10.18
C LYS A 72 0.56 -3.50 -11.37
N ALA A 73 0.60 -2.21 -11.74
CA ALA A 73 1.44 -1.72 -12.82
C ALA A 73 2.95 -1.94 -12.51
N MET A 74 3.38 -1.70 -11.26
CA MET A 74 4.75 -1.97 -10.83
C MET A 74 5.11 -3.45 -10.92
N ARG A 75 4.21 -4.36 -10.52
CA ARG A 75 4.43 -5.80 -10.69
C ARG A 75 4.52 -6.20 -12.16
N SER A 76 3.69 -5.61 -13.03
CA SER A 76 3.74 -5.83 -14.47
C SER A 76 5.06 -5.36 -15.07
N THR A 77 5.54 -4.18 -14.68
CA THR A 77 6.84 -3.64 -15.09
C THR A 77 7.98 -4.57 -14.67
N PHE A 78 7.96 -5.05 -13.42
CA PHE A 78 8.99 -5.98 -12.95
C PHE A 78 8.96 -7.30 -13.72
N SER A 79 7.78 -7.84 -13.99
CA SER A 79 7.64 -9.06 -14.81
C SER A 79 8.18 -8.87 -16.22
N SER A 80 7.83 -7.76 -16.87
CA SER A 80 8.34 -7.44 -18.22
C SER A 80 9.84 -7.22 -18.25
N TYR A 81 10.42 -6.61 -17.21
CA TYR A 81 11.86 -6.50 -17.03
C TYR A 81 12.53 -7.87 -16.95
N MET A 82 12.01 -8.78 -16.13
CA MET A 82 12.55 -10.13 -15.99
C MET A 82 12.48 -10.93 -17.31
N GLU A 83 11.40 -10.73 -18.08
CA GLU A 83 11.28 -11.36 -19.41
C GLU A 83 12.32 -10.81 -20.40
N LEU A 84 12.56 -9.49 -20.38
CA LEU A 84 13.58 -8.85 -21.21
C LEU A 84 14.98 -9.34 -20.83
N GLU A 85 15.31 -9.35 -19.54
CA GLU A 85 16.59 -9.85 -19.04
C GLU A 85 16.81 -11.31 -19.42
N LYS A 86 15.78 -12.16 -19.28
CA LYS A 86 15.83 -13.56 -19.69
C LYS A 86 16.05 -13.71 -21.19
N ALA A 87 15.38 -12.93 -22.04
CA ALA A 87 15.54 -12.98 -23.48
C ALA A 87 16.98 -12.65 -23.91
N ILE A 88 17.61 -11.68 -23.24
CA ILE A 88 19.03 -11.34 -23.48
C ILE A 88 19.94 -12.46 -23.02
N ASN A 89 19.78 -12.97 -21.82
CA ASN A 89 20.65 -14.00 -21.24
C ASN A 89 20.57 -15.34 -21.98
N GLU A 90 19.41 -15.65 -22.57
CA GLU A 90 19.20 -16.87 -23.38
C GLU A 90 19.58 -16.67 -24.85
N ASN A 91 20.16 -15.53 -25.24
CA ASN A 91 20.52 -15.21 -26.62
C ASN A 91 19.36 -15.41 -27.61
N LYS A 92 18.15 -14.95 -27.22
CA LYS A 92 16.98 -14.96 -28.11
C LYS A 92 17.25 -14.10 -29.35
N SER A 93 16.44 -14.29 -30.39
CA SER A 93 16.54 -13.48 -31.62
C SER A 93 16.29 -11.99 -31.31
N ASP A 94 16.92 -11.11 -32.11
CA ASP A 94 16.72 -9.65 -31.98
C ASP A 94 15.26 -9.25 -32.03
N LYS A 95 14.44 -9.96 -32.82
CA LYS A 95 13.00 -9.74 -32.91
C LYS A 95 12.30 -10.04 -31.59
N GLU A 96 12.70 -11.08 -30.87
CA GLU A 96 12.12 -11.45 -29.58
C GLU A 96 12.58 -10.48 -28.51
N VAL A 97 13.85 -10.08 -28.49
CA VAL A 97 14.39 -9.08 -27.57
C VAL A 97 13.68 -7.73 -27.77
N SER A 98 13.52 -7.27 -29.02
CA SER A 98 12.78 -6.05 -29.34
C SER A 98 11.37 -6.06 -28.80
N ARG A 99 10.64 -7.17 -28.98
CA ARG A 99 9.28 -7.32 -28.45
C ARG A 99 9.23 -7.32 -26.92
N CYS A 100 10.22 -7.89 -26.24
CA CYS A 100 10.31 -7.82 -24.79
C CYS A 100 10.61 -6.40 -24.31
N LEU A 101 11.47 -5.67 -25.02
CA LEU A 101 11.77 -4.28 -24.75
C LEU A 101 10.53 -3.39 -24.89
N GLU A 102 9.76 -3.55 -25.97
CA GLU A 102 8.52 -2.81 -26.18
C GLU A 102 7.55 -3.02 -25.01
N ARG A 103 7.30 -4.29 -24.61
CA ARG A 103 6.44 -4.60 -23.45
C ARG A 103 6.92 -3.98 -22.15
N TYR A 104 8.22 -3.94 -21.92
CA TYR A 104 8.80 -3.29 -20.74
C TYR A 104 8.56 -1.79 -20.76
N LEU A 105 8.76 -1.12 -21.92
CA LEU A 105 8.52 0.31 -22.07
C LEU A 105 7.02 0.66 -21.91
N ASP A 106 6.13 -0.15 -22.47
CA ASP A 106 4.68 0.02 -22.30
C ASP A 106 4.27 -0.11 -20.83
N ALA A 107 4.84 -1.08 -20.13
CA ALA A 107 4.57 -1.27 -18.70
C ALA A 107 5.10 -0.10 -17.84
N LEU A 108 6.21 0.55 -18.21
CA LEU A 108 6.68 1.77 -17.57
C LEU A 108 5.71 2.93 -17.80
N SER A 109 5.26 3.15 -19.04
CA SER A 109 4.31 4.22 -19.38
C SER A 109 3.00 4.10 -18.61
N SER A 110 2.52 2.87 -18.40
CA SER A 110 1.28 2.63 -17.65
C SER A 110 1.30 3.19 -16.22
N GLN A 111 2.46 3.21 -15.56
CA GLN A 111 2.56 3.81 -14.22
C GLN A 111 2.37 5.34 -14.26
N ASP A 112 2.91 6.01 -15.28
CA ASP A 112 2.79 7.45 -15.43
C ASP A 112 1.35 7.85 -15.82
N GLU A 113 0.68 7.04 -16.65
CA GLU A 113 -0.75 7.22 -16.98
C GLU A 113 -1.62 7.13 -15.72
N ILE A 114 -1.46 6.10 -14.89
CA ILE A 114 -2.21 5.95 -13.64
C ILE A 114 -1.98 7.16 -12.72
N ARG A 115 -0.75 7.65 -12.60
CA ARG A 115 -0.42 8.85 -11.80
C ARG A 115 -1.09 10.10 -12.36
N SER A 116 -1.06 10.29 -13.66
CA SER A 116 -1.71 11.41 -14.33
C SER A 116 -3.21 11.39 -14.12
N ASP A 117 -3.86 10.25 -14.34
CA ASP A 117 -5.30 10.07 -14.18
C ASP A 117 -5.75 10.24 -12.73
N SER A 118 -4.91 9.89 -11.78
CA SER A 118 -5.20 10.07 -10.36
C SER A 118 -5.41 11.53 -9.97
N VAL A 119 -4.78 12.48 -10.66
CA VAL A 119 -4.94 13.92 -10.42
C VAL A 119 -6.42 14.32 -10.59
N GLU A 120 -7.06 13.87 -11.66
CA GLU A 120 -8.47 14.18 -11.91
C GLU A 120 -9.41 13.51 -10.90
N LYS A 121 -9.05 12.31 -10.42
CA LYS A 121 -9.80 11.63 -9.34
C LYS A 121 -9.72 12.46 -8.04
N TYR A 122 -8.54 12.97 -7.69
CA TYR A 122 -8.34 13.78 -6.46
C TYR A 122 -8.95 15.17 -6.55
N ARG A 123 -8.93 15.82 -7.74
CA ARG A 123 -9.55 17.14 -7.97
C ARG A 123 -11.05 17.17 -7.72
N LYS A 124 -11.72 16.04 -7.82
CA LYS A 124 -13.17 15.93 -7.55
C LYS A 124 -13.50 16.13 -6.06
N ILE A 125 -12.52 15.93 -5.17
CA ILE A 125 -12.73 15.90 -3.72
C ILE A 125 -11.81 16.86 -2.94
N LEU A 126 -10.74 17.35 -3.54
CA LEU A 126 -9.76 18.22 -2.90
C LEU A 126 -9.40 19.41 -3.79
N PRO A 127 -9.11 20.59 -3.19
CA PRO A 127 -8.57 21.72 -3.95
C PRO A 127 -7.15 21.43 -4.46
N ASP A 128 -6.77 22.02 -5.59
CA ASP A 128 -5.50 21.79 -6.29
C ASP A 128 -4.26 21.86 -5.39
N ARG A 129 -4.24 22.77 -4.41
CA ARG A 129 -3.14 22.85 -3.45
C ARG A 129 -2.98 21.56 -2.64
N LYS A 130 -4.08 20.93 -2.23
CA LYS A 130 -4.03 19.65 -1.49
C LYS A 130 -3.69 18.50 -2.42
N VAL A 131 -4.18 18.53 -3.66
CA VAL A 131 -3.78 17.56 -4.69
C VAL A 131 -2.27 17.60 -4.92
N ALA A 132 -1.68 18.77 -5.10
CA ALA A 132 -0.23 18.91 -5.23
C ALA A 132 0.53 18.39 -3.98
N LYS A 133 -0.02 18.62 -2.78
CA LYS A 133 0.57 18.12 -1.54
C LYS A 133 0.59 16.60 -1.45
N ILE A 134 -0.33 15.86 -2.10
CA ILE A 134 -0.31 14.39 -2.13
C ILE A 134 1.02 13.92 -2.70
N PHE A 135 1.39 14.40 -3.88
CA PHE A 135 2.63 14.00 -4.57
C PHE A 135 3.89 14.41 -3.79
N VAL A 136 3.88 15.60 -3.20
CA VAL A 136 4.99 16.07 -2.35
C VAL A 136 5.12 15.21 -1.09
N ALA A 137 4.01 14.86 -0.45
CA ALA A 137 4.01 14.04 0.76
C ALA A 137 4.45 12.60 0.47
N GLU A 138 4.01 12.00 -0.63
CA GLU A 138 4.47 10.68 -1.07
C GLU A 138 5.98 10.64 -1.30
N GLU A 139 6.52 11.66 -1.97
CA GLU A 139 7.95 11.76 -2.23
C GLU A 139 8.76 11.97 -0.93
N LYS A 140 8.27 12.79 -0.01
CA LYS A 140 8.86 12.95 1.33
C LYS A 140 8.87 11.63 2.09
N PHE A 141 7.74 10.91 2.11
CA PHE A 141 7.62 9.63 2.78
C PHE A 141 8.58 8.60 2.21
N ARG A 142 8.66 8.49 0.89
CA ARG A 142 9.58 7.60 0.17
C ARG A 142 11.04 7.87 0.55
N ARG A 143 11.45 9.14 0.55
CA ARG A 143 12.83 9.52 0.93
C ARG A 143 13.15 9.21 2.39
N GLN A 144 12.20 9.45 3.29
CA GLN A 144 12.38 9.10 4.72
C GLN A 144 12.54 7.60 4.90
N HIS A 145 11.72 6.82 4.20
CA HIS A 145 11.77 5.36 4.28
C HIS A 145 13.10 4.79 3.77
N ILE A 146 13.59 5.28 2.64
CA ILE A 146 14.92 4.90 2.11
C ILE A 146 16.02 5.22 3.12
N ARG A 147 15.99 6.40 3.74
CA ARG A 147 16.98 6.76 4.77
C ARG A 147 16.94 5.82 5.97
N MET A 148 15.76 5.45 6.46
CA MET A 148 15.62 4.51 7.58
C MET A 148 16.23 3.15 7.24
N LEU A 149 15.98 2.63 6.04
CA LEU A 149 16.58 1.36 5.59
C LEU A 149 18.10 1.44 5.50
N GLN A 150 18.65 2.55 5.02
CA GLN A 150 20.10 2.76 4.92
C GLN A 150 20.79 2.88 6.29
N HIS A 151 20.12 3.49 7.27
CA HIS A 151 20.69 3.67 8.62
C HIS A 151 20.49 2.43 9.51
N GLY A 152 19.45 1.64 9.26
CA GLY A 152 19.19 0.38 9.98
C GLY A 152 20.22 -0.73 9.70
N HIS A 153 21.01 -0.60 8.62
CA HIS A 153 22.05 -1.56 8.24
C HIS A 153 23.48 -1.13 8.67
N ARG A 154 23.63 -0.05 9.46
CA ARG A 154 24.93 0.31 9.97
C ARG A 154 25.28 -0.58 11.16
N PRO A 155 26.25 -1.52 11.04
CA PRO A 155 26.69 -2.30 12.17
C PRO A 155 27.24 -1.35 13.26
N PRO A 156 27.09 -1.66 14.55
CA PRO A 156 27.65 -0.84 15.62
C PRO A 156 29.15 -0.71 15.38
N GLN A 157 29.63 0.51 15.17
CA GLN A 157 31.05 0.80 15.10
C GLN A 157 31.63 0.44 16.46
N GLY A 158 32.44 -0.63 16.49
CA GLY A 158 33.14 -1.06 17.70
C GLY A 158 33.87 0.12 18.28
N GLN A 159 33.58 0.41 19.55
CA GLN A 159 34.43 1.26 20.37
C GLN A 159 35.79 0.58 20.42
N ALA A 160 36.74 1.09 19.65
CA ALA A 160 38.17 0.78 19.85
C ALA A 160 38.55 1.36 21.20
N ASN A 161 38.60 0.50 22.19
CA ASN A 161 39.24 0.82 23.47
C ASN A 161 40.71 1.20 23.24
N LYS A 162 41.05 2.43 23.63
CA LYS A 162 42.41 2.81 23.96
C LYS A 162 42.65 2.52 25.43
#